data_6a73d573036e7585ac9a4a445f84cef8
#
_entry.id   6a73d573036e7585ac9a4a445f84cef8
#
_cell.length_a   1.000
_cell.length_b   1.000
_cell.length_c   1.000
_cell.angle_alpha   90.00
_cell.angle_beta   90.00
_cell.angle_gamma   90.00
#
_symmetry.space_group_name_H-M   'P 1'
#
loop_
_entity.id
_entity.type
_entity.pdbx_description
1 polymer ?
#
loop_
_entity_poly.entity_id
_entity_poly.type
_entity_poly.pdbx_seq_one_letter_code
_entity_poly.pdbx_strand_id
1 'polypeptide(L)'
;MTELPSMRTTASLLATAAFALLAGGCSTANMPWGGQPAPAPVGPTGAPMGGTCNAQPAQALIGQNSTARVVEDARVRSGSQLARLLRPGQIVTKEYDPQRLNLEVDASGRITAARCG
;
A
#
# COMPACT_ATOMS: atom_id res chain seq x y z
N MET A 1 -62.09 -7.32 23.24
CA MET A 1 -62.03 -7.62 24.68
C MET A 1 -60.60 -7.40 25.09
N THR A 2 -60.40 -6.26 25.63
CA THR A 2 -59.94 -5.94 26.98
C THR A 2 -58.48 -6.37 27.24
N GLU A 3 -57.59 -5.62 27.71
CA GLU A 3 -57.53 -4.28 28.28
C GLU A 3 -56.08 -3.91 28.46
N LEU A 4 -55.74 -2.68 28.24
CA LEU A 4 -54.59 -2.01 28.81
C LEU A 4 -54.85 -1.72 30.27
N PRO A 5 -53.87 -1.73 31.10
CA PRO A 5 -53.58 -0.56 31.89
C PRO A 5 -52.07 -0.21 31.85
N SER A 6 -51.70 0.99 31.46
CA SER A 6 -51.81 2.23 32.22
C SER A 6 -50.97 2.27 33.51
N MET A 7 -50.12 3.28 33.49
CA MET A 7 -49.57 4.03 34.64
C MET A 7 -48.35 3.41 35.34
N ARG A 8 -47.36 4.13 35.66
CA ARG A 8 -47.27 5.51 36.21
C ARG A 8 -45.83 6.00 36.20
N THR A 9 -45.73 7.19 35.67
CA THR A 9 -44.95 8.30 36.23
C THR A 9 -44.31 8.04 37.60
N THR A 10 -43.00 8.14 37.68
CA THR A 10 -42.36 8.74 38.81
C THR A 10 -41.16 9.54 38.35
N ALA A 11 -41.32 10.84 38.49
CA ALA A 11 -40.26 11.81 38.44
C ALA A 11 -39.31 11.60 39.62
N SER A 12 -38.04 11.65 39.41
CA SER A 12 -37.05 11.97 40.45
C SER A 12 -35.74 12.38 39.73
N LEU A 13 -35.55 13.66 39.65
CA LEU A 13 -34.59 14.46 40.41
C LEU A 13 -33.13 14.26 40.00
N LEU A 14 -32.68 15.25 39.23
CA LEU A 14 -31.44 16.01 39.43
C LEU A 14 -30.24 15.24 39.99
N ALA A 15 -29.37 14.85 39.11
CA ALA A 15 -27.96 14.78 39.41
C ALA A 15 -27.22 15.50 38.27
N THR A 16 -26.91 16.74 38.52
CA THR A 16 -25.93 17.52 37.79
C THR A 16 -24.57 16.91 37.98
N ALA A 17 -24.19 16.00 37.13
CA ALA A 17 -22.81 15.58 37.02
C ALA A 17 -22.13 16.52 36.00
N ALA A 18 -21.38 17.44 36.52
CA ALA A 18 -20.43 18.23 35.75
C ALA A 18 -19.43 17.26 35.11
N PHE A 19 -19.63 16.94 33.84
CA PHE A 19 -18.62 16.27 33.06
C PHE A 19 -17.58 17.32 32.72
N ALA A 20 -16.51 17.33 33.47
CA ALA A 20 -15.28 17.98 33.12
C ALA A 20 -14.80 17.36 31.79
N LEU A 21 -14.90 18.11 30.75
CA LEU A 21 -14.26 17.86 29.46
C LEU A 21 -12.75 17.88 29.69
N LEU A 22 -12.19 16.74 30.05
CA LEU A 22 -10.80 16.46 29.82
C LEU A 22 -10.67 16.28 28.31
N ALA A 23 -10.47 17.39 27.61
CA ALA A 23 -9.85 17.37 26.33
C ALA A 23 -8.44 16.78 26.52
N GLY A 24 -8.38 15.46 26.51
CA GLY A 24 -7.15 14.73 26.33
C GLY A 24 -6.68 15.03 24.92
N GLY A 25 -5.95 16.13 24.75
CA GLY A 25 -5.19 16.31 23.56
C GLY A 25 -4.29 15.09 23.40
N CYS A 26 -4.53 14.30 22.37
CA CYS A 26 -3.48 13.45 21.81
C CYS A 26 -2.40 14.39 21.26
N SER A 27 -1.64 14.96 22.14
CA SER A 27 -0.32 15.40 21.82
C SER A 27 0.44 14.13 21.48
N THR A 28 0.53 13.81 20.21
CA THR A 28 1.65 13.04 19.75
C THR A 28 2.86 13.85 20.15
N ALA A 29 3.35 13.55 21.35
CA ALA A 29 4.55 14.14 21.84
C ALA A 29 5.62 13.80 20.81
N ASN A 30 6.03 14.79 20.08
CA ASN A 30 7.31 14.78 19.41
C ASN A 30 8.35 14.64 20.53
N MET A 31 8.56 13.40 20.95
CA MET A 31 9.58 13.11 21.95
C MET A 31 10.92 13.28 21.26
N PRO A 32 11.75 14.23 21.67
CA PRO A 32 13.04 14.47 21.02
C PRO A 32 14.02 13.29 21.18
N TRP A 33 13.63 12.25 21.90
CA TRP A 33 14.47 11.09 22.21
C TRP A 33 13.91 9.74 21.74
N GLY A 34 12.76 9.74 21.09
CA GLY A 34 12.15 8.56 20.48
C GLY A 34 11.89 8.84 19.03
N GLY A 35 12.91 9.12 18.24
CA GLY A 35 12.76 9.32 16.81
C GLY A 35 12.17 8.07 16.19
N GLN A 36 10.92 8.16 15.71
CA GLN A 36 10.44 7.17 14.75
C GLN A 36 11.42 7.19 13.59
N PRO A 37 11.83 6.01 13.09
CA PRO A 37 12.61 5.97 11.86
C PRO A 37 11.88 6.80 10.82
N ALA A 38 12.60 7.67 10.13
CA ALA A 38 12.03 8.44 9.03
C ALA A 38 11.31 7.45 8.10
N PRO A 39 10.08 7.75 7.65
CA PRO A 39 9.40 6.90 6.69
C PRO A 39 10.30 6.70 5.49
N ALA A 40 10.42 5.46 5.03
CA ALA A 40 11.19 5.16 3.82
C ALA A 40 10.66 6.00 2.66
N PRO A 41 11.54 6.52 1.79
CA PRO A 41 11.09 7.26 0.63
C PRO A 41 10.13 6.40 -0.20
N VAL A 42 9.01 6.98 -0.57
CA VAL A 42 7.98 6.33 -1.37
C VAL A 42 7.99 6.89 -2.80
N GLY A 43 7.75 6.04 -3.76
CA GLY A 43 7.59 6.45 -5.16
C GLY A 43 6.26 7.17 -5.40
N PRO A 44 6.02 7.63 -6.63
CA PRO A 44 4.81 8.37 -7.01
C PRO A 44 3.50 7.62 -6.72
N THR A 45 3.54 6.31 -6.64
CA THR A 45 2.41 5.43 -6.33
C THR A 45 2.25 5.15 -4.84
N GLY A 46 3.07 5.77 -3.97
CA GLY A 46 3.09 5.49 -2.54
C GLY A 46 3.82 4.20 -2.16
N ALA A 47 4.33 3.45 -3.12
CA ALA A 47 5.13 2.27 -2.86
C ALA A 47 6.58 2.65 -2.45
N PRO A 48 7.26 1.82 -1.65
CA PRO A 48 8.64 2.07 -1.28
C PRO A 48 9.55 2.24 -2.51
N MET A 49 10.44 3.21 -2.47
CA MET A 49 11.49 3.35 -3.48
C MET A 49 12.39 2.12 -3.41
N GLY A 50 12.59 1.48 -4.56
CA GLY A 50 13.40 0.30 -4.66
C GLY A 50 14.90 0.58 -4.67
N GLY A 51 15.66 -0.48 -4.57
CA GLY A 51 17.11 -0.51 -4.69
C GLY A 51 17.55 -1.46 -5.80
N THR A 52 18.54 -2.30 -5.51
CA THR A 52 19.04 -3.32 -6.44
C THR A 52 17.96 -4.35 -6.74
N CYS A 53 17.77 -4.63 -8.01
CA CYS A 53 16.78 -5.58 -8.50
C CYS A 53 17.15 -7.03 -8.12
N ASN A 54 16.15 -7.78 -7.64
CA ASN A 54 16.17 -9.23 -7.56
C ASN A 54 14.94 -9.78 -8.27
N ALA A 55 15.12 -10.39 -9.43
CA ALA A 55 14.01 -10.86 -10.24
C ALA A 55 13.29 -12.11 -9.69
N GLN A 56 13.87 -12.82 -8.73
CA GLN A 56 13.31 -14.08 -8.20
C GLN A 56 11.89 -13.93 -7.64
N PRO A 57 11.59 -12.96 -6.76
CA PRO A 57 10.23 -12.79 -6.25
C PRO A 57 9.23 -12.39 -7.34
N ALA A 58 9.67 -11.73 -8.41
CA ALA A 58 8.83 -11.33 -9.51
C ALA A 58 8.43 -12.49 -10.44
N GLN A 59 9.13 -13.63 -10.38
CA GLN A 59 8.79 -14.82 -11.16
C GLN A 59 7.36 -15.34 -10.88
N ALA A 60 6.85 -15.09 -9.68
CA ALA A 60 5.49 -15.47 -9.30
C ALA A 60 4.41 -14.78 -10.15
N LEU A 61 4.75 -13.71 -10.85
CA LEU A 61 3.82 -12.96 -11.71
C LEU A 61 3.84 -13.39 -13.17
N ILE A 62 4.70 -14.32 -13.54
CA ILE A 62 4.72 -14.90 -14.89
C ILE A 62 3.37 -15.57 -15.16
N GLY A 63 2.82 -15.33 -16.36
CA GLY A 63 1.51 -15.81 -16.77
C GLY A 63 0.36 -14.83 -16.47
N GLN A 64 0.59 -13.77 -15.71
CA GLN A 64 -0.40 -12.73 -15.45
C GLN A 64 -0.38 -11.66 -16.54
N ASN A 65 -1.50 -10.96 -16.70
CA ASN A 65 -1.55 -9.81 -17.60
C ASN A 65 -0.75 -8.63 -17.02
N SER A 66 0.00 -7.95 -17.88
CA SER A 66 0.86 -6.83 -17.49
C SER A 66 0.07 -5.53 -17.27
N THR A 67 -0.92 -5.58 -16.38
CA THR A 67 -1.63 -4.37 -15.93
C THR A 67 -0.69 -3.49 -15.12
N ALA A 68 -1.00 -2.20 -15.02
CA ALA A 68 -0.20 -1.26 -14.23
C ALA A 68 0.01 -1.75 -12.79
N ARG A 69 -1.02 -2.35 -12.19
CA ARG A 69 -0.96 -2.92 -10.85
C ARG A 69 0.01 -4.11 -10.76
N VAL A 70 -0.04 -5.02 -11.72
CA VAL A 70 0.83 -6.20 -11.75
C VAL A 70 2.28 -5.79 -12.00
N VAL A 71 2.52 -4.81 -12.88
CA VAL A 71 3.85 -4.27 -13.12
C VAL A 71 4.43 -3.62 -11.86
N GLU A 72 3.62 -2.86 -11.14
CA GLU A 72 4.05 -2.25 -9.88
C GLU A 72 4.28 -3.31 -8.78
N ASP A 73 3.45 -4.34 -8.69
CA ASP A 73 3.67 -5.46 -7.77
C ASP A 73 5.00 -6.19 -8.10
N ALA A 74 5.29 -6.40 -9.38
CA ALA A 74 6.56 -6.96 -9.81
C ALA A 74 7.76 -6.08 -9.41
N ARG A 75 7.63 -4.77 -9.59
CA ARG A 75 8.65 -3.81 -9.18
C ARG A 75 8.92 -3.89 -7.68
N VAL A 76 7.88 -3.86 -6.86
CA VAL A 76 7.99 -3.92 -5.40
C VAL A 76 8.58 -5.25 -4.95
N ARG A 77 8.12 -6.38 -5.48
CA ARG A 77 8.63 -7.71 -5.15
C ARG A 77 10.10 -7.88 -5.49
N SER A 78 10.53 -7.33 -6.62
CA SER A 78 11.94 -7.39 -7.04
C SER A 78 12.84 -6.40 -6.29
N GLY A 79 12.26 -5.47 -5.53
CA GLY A 79 13.01 -4.41 -4.86
C GLY A 79 13.62 -3.39 -5.82
N SER A 80 13.24 -3.40 -7.10
CA SER A 80 13.80 -2.48 -8.10
C SER A 80 13.20 -1.08 -8.02
N GLN A 81 13.96 -0.09 -8.46
CA GLN A 81 13.48 1.29 -8.53
C GLN A 81 12.46 1.48 -9.65
N LEU A 82 12.66 0.78 -10.76
CA LEU A 82 11.78 0.88 -11.92
C LEU A 82 11.55 -0.47 -12.57
N ALA A 83 10.42 -0.59 -13.26
CA ALA A 83 10.09 -1.74 -14.07
C ALA A 83 9.82 -1.30 -15.52
N ARG A 84 10.28 -2.09 -16.47
CA ARG A 84 10.09 -1.86 -17.90
C ARG A 84 9.42 -3.06 -18.55
N LEU A 85 8.38 -2.80 -19.32
CA LEU A 85 7.75 -3.82 -20.18
C LEU A 85 8.50 -3.93 -21.51
N LEU A 86 8.86 -5.15 -21.87
CA LEU A 86 9.46 -5.48 -23.16
C LEU A 86 8.45 -6.25 -23.99
N ARG A 87 8.01 -5.63 -25.08
CA ARG A 87 7.04 -6.23 -26.01
C ARG A 87 7.76 -6.92 -27.16
N PRO A 88 7.13 -7.93 -27.81
CA PRO A 88 7.71 -8.56 -28.98
C PRO A 88 8.04 -7.54 -30.07
N GLY A 89 9.24 -7.64 -30.65
CA GLY A 89 9.69 -6.75 -31.72
C GLY A 89 10.05 -5.32 -31.28
N GLN A 90 9.97 -5.01 -30.00
CA GLN A 90 10.38 -3.70 -29.49
C GLN A 90 11.90 -3.57 -29.49
N ILE A 91 12.41 -2.50 -30.11
CA ILE A 91 13.83 -2.15 -30.02
C ILE A 91 14.07 -1.54 -28.66
N VAL A 92 14.98 -2.14 -27.90
CA VAL A 92 15.38 -1.66 -26.57
C VAL A 92 16.89 -1.49 -26.50
N THR A 93 17.33 -0.52 -25.70
CA THR A 93 18.76 -0.40 -25.37
C THR A 93 19.19 -1.57 -24.52
N LYS A 94 20.39 -2.07 -24.76
CA LYS A 94 20.98 -3.19 -24.01
C LYS A 94 21.77 -2.77 -22.79
N GLU A 95 21.65 -1.52 -22.39
CA GLU A 95 22.32 -1.01 -21.19
C GLU A 95 21.80 -1.75 -19.96
N TYR A 96 22.71 -2.29 -19.20
CA TYR A 96 22.38 -2.94 -17.94
C TYR A 96 22.14 -1.89 -16.85
N ASP A 97 21.00 -2.00 -16.18
CA ASP A 97 20.64 -1.17 -15.04
C ASP A 97 20.34 -2.07 -13.83
N PRO A 98 21.18 -2.08 -12.79
CA PRO A 98 21.00 -2.95 -11.64
C PRO A 98 19.77 -2.63 -10.80
N GLN A 99 19.13 -1.50 -11.03
CA GLN A 99 17.94 -1.05 -10.31
C GLN A 99 16.65 -1.22 -11.13
N ARG A 100 16.75 -1.82 -12.31
CA ARG A 100 15.63 -1.98 -13.23
C ARG A 100 15.21 -3.45 -13.35
N LEU A 101 13.90 -3.67 -13.24
CA LEU A 101 13.26 -4.93 -13.61
C LEU A 101 12.74 -4.85 -15.05
N ASN A 102 13.07 -5.82 -15.88
CA ASN A 102 12.51 -6.01 -17.20
C ASN A 102 11.47 -7.13 -17.14
N LEU A 103 10.26 -6.85 -17.57
CA LEU A 103 9.17 -7.80 -17.75
C LEU A 103 8.94 -8.02 -19.23
N GLU A 104 9.28 -9.21 -19.72
CA GLU A 104 8.97 -9.60 -21.08
C GLU A 104 7.50 -10.01 -21.16
N VAL A 105 6.79 -9.54 -22.16
CA VAL A 105 5.39 -9.87 -22.40
C VAL A 105 5.19 -10.41 -23.81
N ASP A 106 4.20 -11.27 -23.97
CA ASP A 106 3.78 -11.76 -25.28
C ASP A 106 2.87 -10.76 -26.02
N ALA A 107 2.43 -11.13 -27.21
CA ALA A 107 1.54 -10.30 -28.02
C ALA A 107 0.19 -10.00 -27.33
N SER A 108 -0.25 -10.84 -26.39
CA SER A 108 -1.48 -10.64 -25.61
C SER A 108 -1.26 -9.75 -24.39
N GLY A 109 -0.02 -9.37 -24.09
CA GLY A 109 0.33 -8.59 -22.90
C GLY A 109 0.52 -9.42 -21.64
N ARG A 110 0.68 -10.72 -21.76
CA ARG A 110 0.94 -11.63 -20.66
C ARG A 110 2.43 -11.71 -20.36
N ILE A 111 2.80 -11.64 -19.10
CA ILE A 111 4.20 -11.70 -18.66
C ILE A 111 4.74 -13.11 -18.91
N THR A 112 5.86 -13.20 -19.63
CA THR A 112 6.54 -14.45 -19.99
C THR A 112 7.87 -14.62 -19.28
N ALA A 113 8.52 -13.52 -18.90
CA ALA A 113 9.78 -13.56 -18.15
C ALA A 113 9.96 -12.29 -17.31
N ALA A 114 10.73 -12.42 -16.23
CA ALA A 114 11.15 -11.30 -15.40
C ALA A 114 12.66 -11.38 -15.17
N ARG A 115 13.38 -10.30 -15.49
CA ARG A 115 14.85 -10.24 -15.41
C ARG A 115 15.29 -8.86 -14.94
N CYS A 116 16.41 -8.81 -14.24
CA CYS A 116 17.08 -7.57 -13.91
C CYS A 116 17.96 -7.07 -15.07
N GLY A 117 18.08 -5.76 -15.21
CA GLY A 117 18.99 -5.21 -16.20
C GLY A 117 18.55 -4.09 -17.11
#